data_c640e59a1886d2bf4943a93ac9b2e15c
#
_entry.id   c640e59a1886d2bf4943a93ac9b2e15c
#
_cell.length_a   1.000
_cell.length_b   1.000
_cell.length_c   1.000
_cell.angle_alpha   90.00
_cell.angle_beta   90.00
_cell.angle_gamma   90.00
#
_symmetry.space_group_name_H-M   'P 1'
#
loop_
_entity.id
_entity.type
_entity.pdbx_description
1 polymer ?
#
loop_
_entity_poly.entity_id
_entity_poly.type
_entity_poly.pdbx_seq_one_letter_code
_entity_poly.pdbx_strand_id
1 'polypeptide(L)'
;LQIAEGWTVELPEEVLRAKPSELSGGQRQSVCIASVLAMKPDILIMDEPVSSLDPNGKKMVQDILGELRDSGNTTVIVDNNLVWSAGIVDHVVGILDGEVVFDGSRDEFFRNFELQEKLGVILPQEVEIYRALSAKVPDVKMFYNMDQARAELAGRTTAKTRAEKEAAAESFNPVISVKDLVKQFSDGFIGLKQVNAQVPEGKIVAILGQNGSGKTTFVKHLNGLYKPTSGEVDYRGESILGKSVAQISKNIILVFQHPEHMLFEETVEKELTFCARMQGVDFTEENITEILTRYHLEKEKENFPLNLSMGQKHMLTILSVLLSSADVILLDEPTLGMDGFLIGDLEKMVLELKKAGKTIIMISHEIPFVFRLADYTVILNHGEKVFEGTKEELVEREDIFDKINIEFPPVVRLSKELGLDEIVFDVDDFIAKVTES
;
A
#
# COMPACT_ATOMS: atom_id res chain seq x y z
N LEU A 1 -20.83 -19.88 2.30
CA LEU A 1 -21.92 -19.95 3.28
C LEU A 1 -23.14 -19.25 2.69
N GLN A 2 -24.24 -19.97 2.49
CA GLN A 2 -25.51 -19.34 2.12
C GLN A 2 -26.09 -18.71 3.39
N ILE A 3 -26.07 -17.38 3.46
CA ILE A 3 -26.44 -16.63 4.69
C ILE A 3 -27.96 -16.40 4.73
N ALA A 4 -28.58 -16.18 3.54
CA ALA A 4 -30.02 -16.03 3.35
C ALA A 4 -30.40 -16.40 1.93
N GLU A 5 -31.73 -16.50 1.61
CA GLU A 5 -32.17 -16.67 0.21
C GLU A 5 -31.60 -15.56 -0.66
N GLY A 6 -30.65 -15.91 -1.55
CA GLY A 6 -29.99 -15.03 -2.49
C GLY A 6 -28.58 -14.52 -2.08
N TRP A 7 -28.19 -14.65 -0.81
CA TRP A 7 -26.90 -14.10 -0.37
C TRP A 7 -25.91 -15.22 -0.04
N THR A 8 -24.79 -15.24 -0.74
CA THR A 8 -23.72 -16.21 -0.56
C THR A 8 -22.42 -15.49 -0.24
N VAL A 9 -21.89 -15.68 0.96
CA VAL A 9 -20.51 -15.29 1.28
C VAL A 9 -19.64 -16.52 1.13
N GLU A 10 -18.71 -16.49 0.18
CA GLU A 10 -17.77 -17.58 -0.02
C GLU A 10 -16.68 -17.52 1.07
N LEU A 11 -16.87 -18.34 2.10
CA LEU A 11 -15.85 -18.58 3.12
C LEU A 11 -15.30 -19.99 2.93
N PRO A 12 -13.97 -20.17 2.90
CA PRO A 12 -13.34 -21.49 2.87
C PRO A 12 -13.83 -22.36 4.04
N GLU A 13 -14.01 -23.66 3.81
CA GLU A 13 -14.52 -24.57 4.86
C GLU A 13 -13.64 -24.58 6.12
N GLU A 14 -12.35 -24.34 5.95
CA GLU A 14 -11.37 -24.21 7.03
C GLU A 14 -11.69 -23.03 7.96
N VAL A 15 -12.12 -21.90 7.39
CA VAL A 15 -12.52 -20.69 8.15
C VAL A 15 -13.74 -20.96 9.02
N LEU A 16 -14.70 -21.75 8.50
CA LEU A 16 -15.93 -22.08 9.24
C LEU A 16 -15.69 -22.98 10.47
N ARG A 17 -14.55 -23.68 10.52
CA ARG A 17 -14.17 -24.57 11.62
C ARG A 17 -13.10 -23.98 12.54
N ALA A 18 -12.46 -22.89 12.12
CA ALA A 18 -11.40 -22.23 12.90
C ALA A 18 -11.97 -21.40 14.05
N LYS A 19 -11.17 -21.22 15.10
CA LYS A 19 -11.51 -20.26 16.16
C LYS A 19 -11.26 -18.83 15.65
N PRO A 20 -12.02 -17.82 16.11
CA PRO A 20 -11.81 -16.43 15.71
C PRO A 20 -10.35 -15.93 15.89
N SER A 21 -9.65 -16.44 16.91
CA SER A 21 -8.25 -16.11 17.18
C SER A 21 -7.25 -16.71 16.18
N GLU A 22 -7.66 -17.74 15.45
CA GLU A 22 -6.83 -18.45 14.44
C GLU A 22 -6.99 -17.84 13.04
N LEU A 23 -8.00 -16.98 12.85
CA LEU A 23 -8.30 -16.33 11.58
C LEU A 23 -7.36 -15.15 11.31
N SER A 24 -7.01 -14.94 10.04
CA SER A 24 -6.36 -13.70 9.60
C SER A 24 -7.28 -12.48 9.79
N GLY A 25 -6.73 -11.26 9.75
CA GLY A 25 -7.50 -10.02 9.83
C GLY A 25 -8.64 -9.99 8.80
N GLY A 26 -8.34 -10.28 7.53
CA GLY A 26 -9.32 -10.32 6.45
C GLY A 26 -10.38 -11.40 6.65
N GLN A 27 -9.99 -12.62 7.07
CA GLN A 27 -10.94 -13.70 7.36
C GLN A 27 -11.89 -13.34 8.50
N ARG A 28 -11.38 -12.70 9.57
CA ARG A 28 -12.22 -12.20 10.68
C ARG A 28 -13.23 -11.18 10.19
N GLN A 29 -12.79 -10.24 9.35
CA GLN A 29 -13.66 -9.20 8.80
C GLN A 29 -14.74 -9.80 7.90
N SER A 30 -14.42 -10.75 7.03
CA SER A 30 -15.39 -11.47 6.20
C SER A 30 -16.43 -12.23 7.04
N VAL A 31 -16.00 -12.89 8.12
CA VAL A 31 -16.93 -13.56 9.08
C VAL A 31 -17.81 -12.53 9.78
N CYS A 32 -17.27 -11.38 10.16
CA CYS A 32 -18.02 -10.31 10.80
C CYS A 32 -19.13 -9.75 9.88
N ILE A 33 -18.78 -9.44 8.63
CA ILE A 33 -19.74 -9.00 7.60
C ILE A 33 -20.81 -10.06 7.41
N ALA A 34 -20.43 -11.33 7.22
CA ALA A 34 -21.35 -12.44 7.07
C ALA A 34 -22.33 -12.57 8.25
N SER A 35 -21.85 -12.38 9.48
CA SER A 35 -22.67 -12.50 10.69
C SER A 35 -23.72 -11.38 10.80
N VAL A 36 -23.37 -10.14 10.40
CA VAL A 36 -24.31 -9.01 10.37
C VAL A 36 -25.34 -9.18 9.27
N LEU A 37 -24.92 -9.60 8.08
CA LEU A 37 -25.84 -9.87 6.96
C LEU A 37 -26.84 -10.98 7.26
N ALA A 38 -26.46 -11.98 8.07
CA ALA A 38 -27.37 -13.05 8.49
C ALA A 38 -28.58 -12.54 9.32
N MET A 39 -28.48 -11.35 9.90
CA MET A 39 -29.59 -10.70 10.64
C MET A 39 -30.60 -10.01 9.71
N LYS A 40 -30.30 -9.87 8.40
CA LYS A 40 -31.11 -9.19 7.38
C LYS A 40 -31.52 -7.76 7.81
N PRO A 41 -30.54 -6.87 8.12
CA PRO A 41 -30.85 -5.52 8.54
C PRO A 41 -31.44 -4.69 7.39
N ASP A 42 -32.37 -3.79 7.67
CA ASP A 42 -32.88 -2.80 6.70
C ASP A 42 -31.83 -1.72 6.40
N ILE A 43 -31.01 -1.40 7.41
CA ILE A 43 -29.91 -0.42 7.31
C ILE A 43 -28.63 -1.09 7.79
N LEU A 44 -27.61 -1.08 6.94
CA LEU A 44 -26.28 -1.60 7.23
C LEU A 44 -25.31 -0.43 7.37
N ILE A 45 -24.60 -0.33 8.51
CA ILE A 45 -23.55 0.68 8.73
C ILE A 45 -22.22 -0.06 8.86
N MET A 46 -21.24 0.38 8.06
CA MET A 46 -19.89 -0.20 8.05
C MET A 46 -18.85 0.89 8.19
N ASP A 47 -17.89 0.65 9.07
CA ASP A 47 -16.74 1.53 9.33
C ASP A 47 -15.48 0.85 8.81
N GLU A 48 -14.81 1.45 7.84
CA GLU A 48 -13.62 0.95 7.12
C GLU A 48 -13.68 -0.55 6.76
N PRO A 49 -14.74 -1.01 6.06
CA PRO A 49 -15.02 -2.44 5.93
C PRO A 49 -13.97 -3.24 5.14
N VAL A 50 -13.06 -2.57 4.45
CA VAL A 50 -12.06 -3.22 3.58
C VAL A 50 -10.61 -2.95 3.98
N SER A 51 -10.37 -2.27 5.08
CA SER A 51 -9.03 -1.82 5.51
C SER A 51 -8.01 -2.97 5.68
N SER A 52 -8.48 -4.17 6.08
CA SER A 52 -7.64 -5.37 6.28
C SER A 52 -7.79 -6.43 5.19
N LEU A 53 -8.56 -6.14 4.12
CA LEU A 53 -8.87 -7.09 3.07
C LEU A 53 -7.85 -7.00 1.92
N ASP A 54 -7.52 -8.16 1.38
CA ASP A 54 -6.83 -8.27 0.10
C ASP A 54 -7.77 -7.91 -1.08
N PRO A 55 -7.28 -7.82 -2.32
CA PRO A 55 -8.11 -7.46 -3.48
C PRO A 55 -9.34 -8.34 -3.67
N ASN A 56 -9.23 -9.65 -3.40
CA ASN A 56 -10.38 -10.56 -3.49
C ASN A 56 -11.44 -10.26 -2.43
N GLY A 57 -11.00 -10.00 -1.20
CA GLY A 57 -11.88 -9.60 -0.11
C GLY A 57 -12.58 -8.26 -0.38
N LYS A 58 -11.85 -7.28 -0.93
CA LYS A 58 -12.42 -5.99 -1.36
C LYS A 58 -13.50 -6.18 -2.41
N LYS A 59 -13.23 -6.99 -3.44
CA LYS A 59 -14.19 -7.32 -4.50
C LYS A 59 -15.43 -8.03 -3.95
N MET A 60 -15.26 -8.99 -3.06
CA MET A 60 -16.38 -9.68 -2.40
C MET A 60 -17.30 -8.68 -1.67
N VAL A 61 -16.74 -7.73 -0.93
CA VAL A 61 -17.53 -6.69 -0.26
C VAL A 61 -18.25 -5.80 -1.26
N GLN A 62 -17.60 -5.40 -2.36
CA GLN A 62 -18.23 -4.63 -3.43
C GLN A 62 -19.43 -5.37 -4.04
N ASP A 63 -19.28 -6.65 -4.36
CA ASP A 63 -20.34 -7.48 -4.94
C ASP A 63 -21.53 -7.59 -3.98
N ILE A 64 -21.30 -7.85 -2.69
CA ILE A 64 -22.33 -7.87 -1.65
C ILE A 64 -23.09 -6.55 -1.58
N LEU A 65 -22.37 -5.42 -1.57
CA LEU A 65 -23.00 -4.10 -1.49
C LEU A 65 -23.81 -3.76 -2.75
N GLY A 66 -23.36 -4.21 -3.92
CA GLY A 66 -24.11 -4.12 -5.16
C GLY A 66 -25.44 -4.86 -5.05
N GLU A 67 -25.44 -6.11 -4.57
CA GLU A 67 -26.64 -6.91 -4.36
C GLU A 67 -27.59 -6.28 -3.32
N LEU A 68 -27.06 -5.72 -2.22
CA LEU A 68 -27.85 -5.03 -1.21
C LEU A 68 -28.55 -3.80 -1.77
N ARG A 69 -27.83 -2.97 -2.51
CA ARG A 69 -28.38 -1.80 -3.19
C ARG A 69 -29.52 -2.20 -4.15
N ASP A 70 -29.28 -3.20 -5.00
CA ASP A 70 -30.24 -3.65 -5.99
C ASP A 70 -31.48 -4.29 -5.34
N SER A 71 -31.35 -4.78 -4.10
CA SER A 71 -32.47 -5.27 -3.27
C SER A 71 -33.20 -4.16 -2.50
N GLY A 72 -32.77 -2.91 -2.63
CA GLY A 72 -33.41 -1.73 -1.99
C GLY A 72 -32.99 -1.50 -0.53
N ASN A 73 -31.92 -2.14 -0.06
CA ASN A 73 -31.37 -1.91 1.28
C ASN A 73 -30.59 -0.59 1.33
N THR A 74 -30.58 0.06 2.48
CA THR A 74 -29.77 1.24 2.74
C THR A 74 -28.44 0.83 3.38
N THR A 75 -27.32 1.23 2.76
CA THR A 75 -25.99 0.99 3.32
C THR A 75 -25.29 2.33 3.54
N VAL A 76 -24.71 2.51 4.73
CA VAL A 76 -23.86 3.65 5.10
C VAL A 76 -22.43 3.13 5.27
N ILE A 77 -21.50 3.72 4.51
CA ILE A 77 -20.08 3.38 4.56
C ILE A 77 -19.33 4.58 5.10
N VAL A 78 -18.56 4.38 6.15
CA VAL A 78 -17.61 5.38 6.66
C VAL A 78 -16.21 4.95 6.21
N ASP A 79 -15.58 5.75 5.38
CA ASP A 79 -14.24 5.46 4.85
C ASP A 79 -13.61 6.74 4.29
N ASN A 80 -12.29 6.86 4.38
CA ASN A 80 -11.50 7.88 3.70
C ASN A 80 -10.89 7.36 2.39
N ASN A 81 -10.87 6.03 2.19
CA ASN A 81 -10.36 5.39 0.98
C ASN A 81 -11.52 5.06 0.03
N LEU A 82 -11.72 5.90 -0.97
CA LEU A 82 -12.81 5.78 -1.94
C LEU A 82 -12.45 4.89 -3.15
N VAL A 83 -11.24 4.33 -3.20
CA VAL A 83 -10.75 3.49 -4.32
C VAL A 83 -11.70 2.33 -4.61
N TRP A 84 -12.22 1.70 -3.57
CA TRP A 84 -13.08 0.54 -3.71
C TRP A 84 -14.57 0.88 -3.80
N SER A 85 -15.01 2.03 -3.29
CA SER A 85 -16.42 2.38 -3.14
C SER A 85 -16.96 3.38 -4.18
N ALA A 86 -16.11 4.12 -4.87
CA ALA A 86 -16.52 5.17 -5.82
C ALA A 86 -17.52 4.71 -6.90
N GLY A 87 -17.41 3.45 -7.34
CA GLY A 87 -18.30 2.87 -8.37
C GLY A 87 -19.68 2.43 -7.84
N ILE A 88 -19.83 2.28 -6.52
CA ILE A 88 -21.04 1.69 -5.90
C ILE A 88 -21.85 2.66 -5.06
N VAL A 89 -21.26 3.77 -4.60
CA VAL A 89 -21.98 4.80 -3.82
C VAL A 89 -22.85 5.68 -4.73
N ASP A 90 -23.99 6.12 -4.21
CA ASP A 90 -24.92 7.01 -4.91
C ASP A 90 -24.87 8.43 -4.33
N HIS A 91 -24.64 8.53 -3.03
CA HIS A 91 -24.69 9.75 -2.23
C HIS A 91 -23.47 9.84 -1.32
N VAL A 92 -22.96 11.05 -1.11
CA VAL A 92 -21.77 11.31 -0.28
C VAL A 92 -22.10 12.38 0.75
N VAL A 93 -21.70 12.12 1.98
CA VAL A 93 -21.71 13.12 3.07
C VAL A 93 -20.26 13.33 3.51
N GLY A 94 -19.74 14.54 3.33
CA GLY A 94 -18.38 14.93 3.75
C GLY A 94 -18.41 15.56 5.13
N ILE A 95 -17.61 15.03 6.06
CA ILE A 95 -17.49 15.54 7.42
C ILE A 95 -16.06 16.03 7.65
N LEU A 96 -15.90 17.24 8.16
CA LEU A 96 -14.62 17.82 8.52
C LEU A 96 -14.75 18.56 9.85
N ASP A 97 -13.84 18.32 10.78
CA ASP A 97 -13.83 18.95 12.11
C ASP A 97 -15.18 18.85 12.87
N GLY A 98 -15.92 17.75 12.65
CA GLY A 98 -17.21 17.48 13.28
C GLY A 98 -18.41 18.20 12.61
N GLU A 99 -18.19 18.88 11.50
CA GLU A 99 -19.24 19.58 10.73
C GLU A 99 -19.45 18.90 9.38
N VAL A 100 -20.72 18.88 8.91
CA VAL A 100 -21.05 18.45 7.55
C VAL A 100 -20.68 19.57 6.59
N VAL A 101 -19.67 19.32 5.77
CA VAL A 101 -19.15 20.28 4.76
C VAL A 101 -19.64 19.97 3.35
N PHE A 102 -20.23 18.79 3.15
CA PHE A 102 -20.83 18.36 1.88
C PHE A 102 -21.95 17.36 2.14
N ASP A 103 -23.04 17.48 1.35
CA ASP A 103 -24.18 16.57 1.35
C ASP A 103 -24.76 16.60 -0.06
N GLY A 104 -24.52 15.57 -0.89
CA GLY A 104 -24.90 15.59 -2.29
C GLY A 104 -24.60 14.29 -3.04
N SER A 105 -24.85 14.31 -4.34
CA SER A 105 -24.63 13.17 -5.21
C SER A 105 -23.14 12.82 -5.35
N ARG A 106 -22.86 11.55 -5.66
CA ARG A 106 -21.52 11.07 -6.01
C ARG A 106 -20.86 11.96 -7.08
N ASP A 107 -21.57 12.25 -8.17
CA ASP A 107 -21.03 13.01 -9.30
C ASP A 107 -20.66 14.45 -8.92
N GLU A 108 -21.46 15.10 -8.06
CA GLU A 108 -21.13 16.42 -7.53
C GLU A 108 -19.88 16.36 -6.64
N PHE A 109 -19.76 15.35 -5.80
CA PHE A 109 -18.58 15.16 -4.95
C PHE A 109 -17.31 14.97 -5.78
N PHE A 110 -17.32 14.05 -6.75
CA PHE A 110 -16.12 13.73 -7.53
C PHE A 110 -15.71 14.83 -8.54
N ARG A 111 -16.56 15.85 -8.78
CA ARG A 111 -16.20 17.07 -9.53
C ARG A 111 -15.68 18.19 -8.64
N ASN A 112 -15.82 18.08 -7.34
CA ASN A 112 -15.38 19.10 -6.39
C ASN A 112 -13.96 18.74 -5.85
N PHE A 113 -12.95 19.00 -6.67
CA PHE A 113 -11.56 18.64 -6.38
C PHE A 113 -11.01 19.37 -5.15
N GLU A 114 -11.39 20.63 -4.92
CA GLU A 114 -11.00 21.40 -3.74
C GLU A 114 -11.51 20.75 -2.44
N LEU A 115 -12.75 20.28 -2.47
CA LEU A 115 -13.34 19.59 -1.33
C LEU A 115 -12.65 18.24 -1.05
N GLN A 116 -12.34 17.47 -2.10
CA GLN A 116 -11.64 16.17 -1.96
C GLN A 116 -10.25 16.35 -1.33
N GLU A 117 -9.50 17.37 -1.79
CA GLU A 117 -8.24 17.75 -1.17
C GLU A 117 -8.44 18.15 0.29
N LYS A 118 -9.41 19.00 0.58
CA LYS A 118 -9.70 19.47 1.93
C LYS A 118 -10.08 18.34 2.89
N LEU A 119 -10.75 17.30 2.39
CA LEU A 119 -11.13 16.12 3.17
C LEU A 119 -10.01 15.07 3.28
N GLY A 120 -8.94 15.17 2.50
CA GLY A 120 -7.84 14.20 2.50
C GLY A 120 -8.25 12.79 2.06
N VAL A 121 -9.27 12.65 1.21
CA VAL A 121 -9.74 11.35 0.75
C VAL A 121 -8.79 10.73 -0.27
N ILE A 122 -8.67 9.41 -0.24
CA ILE A 122 -7.90 8.64 -1.23
C ILE A 122 -8.85 8.32 -2.39
N LEU A 123 -8.47 8.75 -3.59
CA LEU A 123 -9.29 8.62 -4.79
C LEU A 123 -8.87 7.40 -5.63
N PRO A 124 -9.83 6.79 -6.38
CA PRO A 124 -9.47 5.88 -7.47
C PRO A 124 -8.56 6.58 -8.48
N GLN A 125 -7.54 5.87 -8.97
CA GLN A 125 -6.63 6.45 -9.96
C GLN A 125 -7.34 6.85 -11.25
N GLU A 126 -8.45 6.20 -11.60
CA GLU A 126 -9.32 6.61 -12.70
C GLU A 126 -9.88 8.03 -12.49
N VAL A 127 -10.28 8.37 -11.27
CA VAL A 127 -10.74 9.71 -10.92
C VAL A 127 -9.60 10.73 -10.96
N GLU A 128 -8.40 10.34 -10.52
CA GLU A 128 -7.19 11.18 -10.64
C GLU A 128 -6.86 11.46 -12.12
N ILE A 129 -6.95 10.44 -12.99
CA ILE A 129 -6.77 10.58 -14.44
C ILE A 129 -7.84 11.52 -15.01
N TYR A 130 -9.12 11.34 -14.64
CA TYR A 130 -10.20 12.24 -15.06
C TYR A 130 -9.91 13.68 -14.66
N ARG A 131 -9.54 13.92 -13.40
CA ARG A 131 -9.21 15.23 -12.86
C ARG A 131 -8.11 15.91 -13.68
N ALA A 132 -7.00 15.22 -13.89
CA ALA A 132 -5.87 15.76 -14.62
C ALA A 132 -6.17 16.00 -16.11
N LEU A 133 -6.96 15.11 -16.72
CA LEU A 133 -7.39 15.23 -18.11
C LEU A 133 -8.39 16.36 -18.33
N SER A 134 -9.39 16.49 -17.47
CA SER A 134 -10.44 17.52 -17.57
C SER A 134 -9.91 18.95 -17.45
N ALA A 135 -8.77 19.13 -16.80
CA ALA A 135 -8.07 20.41 -16.74
C ALA A 135 -7.45 20.83 -18.08
N LYS A 136 -7.15 19.87 -18.98
CA LYS A 136 -6.49 20.11 -20.28
C LYS A 136 -7.44 19.93 -21.47
N VAL A 137 -8.40 19.03 -21.35
CA VAL A 137 -9.29 18.64 -22.45
C VAL A 137 -10.74 18.95 -22.07
N PRO A 138 -11.42 19.89 -22.75
CA PRO A 138 -12.82 20.15 -22.56
C PRO A 138 -13.69 18.93 -22.89
N ASP A 139 -14.88 18.84 -22.29
CA ASP A 139 -15.92 17.84 -22.58
C ASP A 139 -15.54 16.37 -22.29
N VAL A 140 -14.55 16.11 -21.42
CA VAL A 140 -14.27 14.78 -20.90
C VAL A 140 -15.39 14.35 -19.96
N LYS A 141 -16.00 13.21 -20.22
CA LYS A 141 -17.00 12.63 -19.33
C LYS A 141 -16.33 11.98 -18.11
N MET A 142 -16.99 12.13 -16.96
CA MET A 142 -16.55 11.49 -15.72
C MET A 142 -16.54 9.98 -15.84
N PHE A 143 -15.50 9.35 -15.27
CA PHE A 143 -15.38 7.90 -15.18
C PHE A 143 -14.85 7.49 -13.80
N TYR A 144 -15.34 6.37 -13.28
CA TYR A 144 -15.07 5.85 -11.93
C TYR A 144 -14.43 4.46 -11.94
N ASN A 145 -14.31 3.86 -13.12
CA ASN A 145 -13.75 2.54 -13.31
C ASN A 145 -13.09 2.40 -14.69
N MET A 146 -12.33 1.33 -14.86
CA MET A 146 -11.57 1.06 -16.09
C MET A 146 -12.41 1.00 -17.35
N ASP A 147 -13.63 0.41 -17.31
CA ASP A 147 -14.47 0.28 -18.51
C ASP A 147 -14.95 1.64 -19.01
N GLN A 148 -15.35 2.51 -18.10
CA GLN A 148 -15.74 3.89 -18.42
C GLN A 148 -14.54 4.71 -18.91
N ALA A 149 -13.38 4.58 -18.26
CA ALA A 149 -12.14 5.26 -18.67
C ALA A 149 -11.73 4.83 -20.09
N ARG A 150 -11.75 3.52 -20.36
CA ARG A 150 -11.47 2.96 -21.69
C ARG A 150 -12.40 3.51 -22.76
N ALA A 151 -13.71 3.53 -22.48
CA ALA A 151 -14.71 4.01 -23.42
C ALA A 151 -14.55 5.51 -23.73
N GLU A 152 -14.20 6.33 -22.73
CA GLU A 152 -14.02 7.77 -22.88
C GLU A 152 -12.71 8.11 -23.60
N LEU A 153 -11.63 7.34 -23.35
CA LEU A 153 -10.32 7.58 -23.92
C LEU A 153 -10.13 6.92 -25.29
N ALA A 154 -11.01 5.99 -25.67
CA ALA A 154 -10.97 5.34 -26.98
C ALA A 154 -11.09 6.39 -28.12
N GLY A 155 -10.10 6.41 -29.01
CA GLY A 155 -10.04 7.33 -30.15
C GLY A 155 -9.46 8.71 -29.84
N ARG A 156 -9.04 8.98 -28.61
CA ARG A 156 -8.32 10.22 -28.24
C ARG A 156 -6.80 10.11 -28.44
N THR A 157 -6.29 8.89 -28.60
CA THR A 157 -4.87 8.64 -28.85
C THR A 157 -4.63 8.16 -30.26
N THR A 158 -3.63 8.72 -30.95
CA THR A 158 -3.09 8.13 -32.16
C THR A 158 -2.11 7.03 -31.77
N ALA A 159 -2.54 5.76 -31.90
CA ALA A 159 -1.69 4.63 -31.60
C ALA A 159 -0.38 4.70 -32.38
N LYS A 160 0.73 4.97 -31.70
CA LYS A 160 2.07 4.79 -32.26
C LYS A 160 2.50 3.37 -31.92
N THR A 161 3.00 2.64 -32.91
CA THR A 161 3.50 1.27 -32.71
C THR A 161 4.61 1.31 -31.64
N ARG A 162 4.36 0.63 -30.53
CA ARG A 162 5.34 0.50 -29.44
C ARG A 162 6.58 -0.21 -29.98
N ALA A 163 7.72 0.43 -29.88
CA ALA A 163 9.00 -0.24 -30.12
C ALA A 163 9.32 -1.15 -28.94
N GLU A 164 9.58 -2.44 -29.18
CA GLU A 164 10.13 -3.32 -28.15
C GLU A 164 11.47 -2.75 -27.69
N LYS A 165 11.48 -2.15 -26.50
CA LYS A 165 12.74 -1.83 -25.82
C LYS A 165 13.26 -3.12 -25.19
N GLU A 166 14.37 -3.64 -25.67
CA GLU A 166 15.14 -4.62 -24.91
C GLU A 166 15.54 -3.98 -23.58
N ALA A 167 14.99 -4.48 -22.49
CA ALA A 167 15.39 -4.09 -21.15
C ALA A 167 16.87 -4.50 -20.97
N ALA A 168 17.76 -3.54 -20.96
CA ALA A 168 19.15 -3.79 -20.60
C ALA A 168 19.19 -4.16 -19.12
N ALA A 169 19.60 -5.39 -18.81
CA ALA A 169 19.81 -5.82 -17.43
C ALA A 169 20.88 -4.91 -16.80
N GLU A 170 20.47 -3.94 -15.99
CA GLU A 170 21.40 -3.11 -15.23
C GLU A 170 22.12 -4.00 -14.23
N SER A 171 23.46 -4.13 -14.38
CA SER A 171 24.27 -4.76 -13.34
C SER A 171 24.33 -3.82 -12.13
N PHE A 172 23.87 -4.27 -10.98
CA PHE A 172 23.94 -3.50 -9.75
C PHE A 172 24.71 -4.26 -8.66
N ASN A 173 25.25 -3.51 -7.69
CA ASN A 173 25.80 -4.10 -6.49
C ASN A 173 24.67 -4.25 -5.46
N PRO A 174 24.35 -5.47 -5.00
CA PRO A 174 23.33 -5.66 -4.00
C PRO A 174 23.80 -5.20 -2.62
N VAL A 175 22.98 -4.40 -1.92
CA VAL A 175 23.20 -4.08 -0.52
C VAL A 175 22.79 -5.24 0.40
N ILE A 176 21.78 -6.01 0.00
CA ILE A 176 21.37 -7.25 0.66
C ILE A 176 21.32 -8.36 -0.39
N SER A 177 21.90 -9.51 -0.04
CA SER A 177 21.82 -10.75 -0.81
C SER A 177 21.23 -11.86 0.04
N VAL A 178 20.25 -12.56 -0.50
CA VAL A 178 19.57 -13.68 0.14
C VAL A 178 19.80 -14.94 -0.69
N LYS A 179 20.27 -16.02 -0.06
CA LYS A 179 20.59 -17.30 -0.73
C LYS A 179 19.89 -18.45 -0.04
N ASP A 180 19.12 -19.20 -0.80
CA ASP A 180 18.44 -20.44 -0.40
C ASP A 180 17.69 -20.33 0.95
N LEU A 181 17.06 -19.18 1.18
CA LEU A 181 16.41 -18.84 2.45
C LEU A 181 15.17 -19.71 2.67
N VAL A 182 15.21 -20.52 3.73
CA VAL A 182 14.08 -21.35 4.17
C VAL A 182 13.65 -20.93 5.57
N LYS A 183 12.35 -20.82 5.77
CA LYS A 183 11.75 -20.66 7.11
C LYS A 183 10.67 -21.67 7.32
N GLN A 184 10.91 -22.60 8.24
CA GLN A 184 9.91 -23.49 8.82
C GLN A 184 9.61 -23.05 10.25
N PHE A 185 8.35 -22.93 10.59
CA PHE A 185 7.88 -22.62 11.94
C PHE A 185 7.73 -23.89 12.79
N SER A 186 7.57 -23.72 14.10
CA SER A 186 7.50 -24.84 15.07
C SER A 186 6.30 -25.76 14.89
N ASP A 187 5.24 -25.28 14.27
CA ASP A 187 4.03 -26.03 13.89
C ASP A 187 4.19 -26.84 12.61
N GLY A 188 5.38 -26.75 11.96
CA GLY A 188 5.68 -27.42 10.69
C GLY A 188 5.35 -26.59 9.44
N PHE A 189 4.69 -25.45 9.59
CA PHE A 189 4.37 -24.57 8.44
C PHE A 189 5.66 -24.02 7.82
N ILE A 190 5.74 -24.07 6.48
CA ILE A 190 6.88 -23.52 5.72
C ILE A 190 6.48 -22.16 5.17
N GLY A 191 7.00 -21.10 5.78
CA GLY A 191 6.73 -19.72 5.38
C GLY A 191 7.56 -19.22 4.20
N LEU A 192 8.80 -19.75 4.04
CA LEU A 192 9.69 -19.45 2.90
C LEU A 192 10.36 -20.75 2.42
N LYS A 193 10.46 -20.91 1.09
CA LYS A 193 10.95 -22.11 0.41
C LYS A 193 12.08 -21.76 -0.55
N GLN A 194 13.33 -21.81 -0.07
CA GLN A 194 14.54 -21.57 -0.85
C GLN A 194 14.51 -20.25 -1.64
N VAL A 195 14.13 -19.16 -0.96
CA VAL A 195 14.07 -17.85 -1.59
C VAL A 195 15.48 -17.33 -1.85
N ASN A 196 15.74 -16.95 -3.10
CA ASN A 196 16.96 -16.26 -3.54
C ASN A 196 16.56 -14.87 -4.02
N ALA A 197 17.15 -13.80 -3.48
CA ALA A 197 16.83 -12.43 -3.87
C ALA A 197 18.02 -11.49 -3.68
N GLN A 198 18.05 -10.42 -4.47
CA GLN A 198 19.05 -9.37 -4.37
C GLN A 198 18.36 -8.00 -4.25
N VAL A 199 18.82 -7.19 -3.33
CA VAL A 199 18.31 -5.83 -3.12
C VAL A 199 19.36 -4.84 -3.64
N PRO A 200 19.07 -4.08 -4.72
CA PRO A 200 19.96 -3.07 -5.22
C PRO A 200 20.14 -1.90 -4.25
N GLU A 201 21.38 -1.41 -4.11
CA GLU A 201 21.71 -0.29 -3.24
C GLU A 201 21.11 1.04 -3.77
N GLY A 202 20.59 1.88 -2.86
CA GLY A 202 20.05 3.21 -3.18
C GLY A 202 18.76 3.21 -3.99
N LYS A 203 18.08 2.07 -4.09
CA LYS A 203 16.82 1.91 -4.80
C LYS A 203 15.62 1.75 -3.84
N ILE A 204 14.44 2.01 -4.35
CA ILE A 204 13.18 1.65 -3.70
C ILE A 204 12.76 0.28 -4.24
N VAL A 205 12.68 -0.70 -3.36
CA VAL A 205 12.35 -2.09 -3.69
C VAL A 205 10.99 -2.44 -3.12
N ALA A 206 10.06 -2.84 -3.96
CA ALA A 206 8.75 -3.32 -3.54
C ALA A 206 8.75 -4.84 -3.34
N ILE A 207 8.19 -5.30 -2.23
CA ILE A 207 7.90 -6.72 -2.00
C ILE A 207 6.39 -6.93 -2.17
N LEU A 208 6.00 -7.61 -3.24
CA LEU A 208 4.60 -7.85 -3.60
C LEU A 208 4.22 -9.32 -3.42
N GLY A 209 2.91 -9.58 -3.38
CA GLY A 209 2.33 -10.92 -3.27
C GLY A 209 1.07 -10.93 -2.42
N GLN A 210 0.29 -11.99 -2.50
CA GLN A 210 -0.95 -12.16 -1.72
C GLN A 210 -0.71 -12.21 -0.20
N ASN A 211 -1.80 -12.10 0.58
CA ASN A 211 -1.74 -12.37 2.01
C ASN A 211 -1.28 -13.82 2.25
N GLY A 212 -0.37 -14.00 3.21
CA GLY A 212 0.23 -15.30 3.49
C GLY A 212 1.33 -15.76 2.50
N SER A 213 1.71 -14.96 1.50
CA SER A 213 2.79 -15.32 0.55
C SER A 213 4.20 -15.32 1.15
N GLY A 214 4.38 -14.82 2.38
CA GLY A 214 5.67 -14.80 3.07
C GLY A 214 6.38 -13.44 3.10
N LYS A 215 5.77 -12.33 2.65
CA LYS A 215 6.40 -10.98 2.59
C LYS A 215 6.96 -10.52 3.92
N THR A 216 6.12 -10.41 4.95
CA THR A 216 6.55 -10.00 6.30
C THR A 216 7.57 -10.98 6.89
N THR A 217 7.42 -12.29 6.62
CA THR A 217 8.40 -13.32 7.03
C THR A 217 9.75 -13.03 6.36
N PHE A 218 9.76 -12.77 5.06
CA PHE A 218 10.97 -12.45 4.32
C PHE A 218 11.67 -11.19 4.88
N VAL A 219 10.93 -10.09 5.03
CA VAL A 219 11.47 -8.82 5.54
C VAL A 219 12.01 -8.96 6.96
N LYS A 220 11.38 -9.77 7.85
CA LYS A 220 11.89 -10.05 9.20
C LYS A 220 13.18 -10.85 9.23
N HIS A 221 13.56 -11.54 8.16
CA HIS A 221 14.88 -12.15 8.04
C HIS A 221 15.95 -11.12 7.66
N LEU A 222 15.59 -10.09 6.87
CA LEU A 222 16.55 -9.07 6.44
C LEU A 222 17.08 -8.23 7.60
N ASN A 223 16.30 -8.04 8.66
CA ASN A 223 16.73 -7.32 9.87
C ASN A 223 17.11 -8.23 11.05
N GLY A 224 17.15 -9.56 10.83
CA GLY A 224 17.56 -10.54 11.82
C GLY A 224 16.54 -10.84 12.93
N LEU A 225 15.30 -10.32 12.86
CA LEU A 225 14.23 -10.67 13.81
C LEU A 225 13.85 -12.14 13.69
N TYR A 226 13.85 -12.68 12.49
CA TYR A 226 13.71 -14.10 12.29
C TYR A 226 15.05 -14.73 11.92
N LYS A 227 15.33 -15.89 12.52
CA LYS A 227 16.45 -16.73 12.12
C LYS A 227 15.97 -17.73 11.08
N PRO A 228 16.70 -17.92 9.98
CA PRO A 228 16.34 -18.89 8.97
C PRO A 228 16.48 -20.32 9.51
N THR A 229 15.71 -21.24 8.94
CA THR A 229 15.90 -22.69 9.15
C THR A 229 17.12 -23.16 8.37
N SER A 230 17.32 -22.63 7.15
CA SER A 230 18.53 -22.78 6.34
C SER A 230 18.66 -21.60 5.37
N GLY A 231 19.81 -21.48 4.72
CA GLY A 231 20.11 -20.37 3.82
C GLY A 231 20.82 -19.24 4.52
N GLU A 232 21.11 -18.18 3.77
CA GLU A 232 21.94 -17.05 4.20
C GLU A 232 21.32 -15.72 3.85
N VAL A 233 21.60 -14.71 4.67
CA VAL A 233 21.29 -13.30 4.41
C VAL A 233 22.58 -12.51 4.64
N ASP A 234 23.05 -11.84 3.60
CA ASP A 234 24.25 -11.03 3.63
C ASP A 234 23.89 -9.54 3.47
N TYR A 235 24.52 -8.70 4.28
CA TYR A 235 24.49 -7.25 4.15
C TYR A 235 25.88 -6.77 3.70
N ARG A 236 25.97 -6.11 2.54
CA ARG A 236 27.23 -5.67 1.92
C ARG A 236 28.28 -6.79 1.82
N GLY A 237 27.83 -8.01 1.51
CA GLY A 237 28.69 -9.20 1.39
C GLY A 237 29.11 -9.86 2.71
N GLU A 238 28.68 -9.32 3.87
CA GLU A 238 28.89 -9.92 5.17
C GLU A 238 27.61 -10.56 5.70
N SER A 239 27.70 -11.81 6.17
CA SER A 239 26.57 -12.51 6.77
C SER A 239 26.06 -11.76 8.02
N ILE A 240 24.74 -11.61 8.11
CA ILE A 240 24.09 -11.09 9.32
C ILE A 240 23.78 -12.20 10.33
N LEU A 241 23.96 -13.47 9.95
CA LEU A 241 23.73 -14.60 10.85
C LEU A 241 24.71 -14.54 12.02
N GLY A 242 24.17 -14.70 13.24
CA GLY A 242 24.96 -14.61 14.48
C GLY A 242 25.10 -13.20 15.04
N LYS A 243 24.78 -12.14 14.27
CA LYS A 243 24.68 -10.78 14.80
C LYS A 243 23.38 -10.62 15.60
N SER A 244 23.40 -9.81 16.65
CA SER A 244 22.17 -9.45 17.38
C SER A 244 21.33 -8.45 16.57
N VAL A 245 20.01 -8.41 16.83
CA VAL A 245 19.11 -7.43 16.19
C VAL A 245 19.62 -6.00 16.43
N ALA A 246 20.09 -5.68 17.62
CA ALA A 246 20.66 -4.36 17.94
C ALA A 246 21.91 -4.01 17.13
N GLN A 247 22.72 -4.99 16.71
CA GLN A 247 23.85 -4.76 15.81
C GLN A 247 23.39 -4.54 14.38
N ILE A 248 22.38 -5.30 13.93
CA ILE A 248 21.84 -5.19 12.57
C ILE A 248 21.05 -3.88 12.40
N SER A 249 20.28 -3.46 13.42
CA SER A 249 19.44 -2.25 13.36
C SER A 249 20.23 -0.93 13.22
N LYS A 250 21.56 -0.97 13.42
CA LYS A 250 22.39 0.19 13.08
C LYS A 250 22.42 0.49 11.58
N ASN A 251 22.22 -0.54 10.75
CA ASN A 251 22.30 -0.46 9.31
C ASN A 251 20.97 -0.77 8.62
N ILE A 252 20.14 -1.63 9.21
CA ILE A 252 18.87 -2.12 8.64
C ILE A 252 17.77 -1.98 9.69
N ILE A 253 16.87 -1.03 9.52
CA ILE A 253 15.74 -0.78 10.43
C ILE A 253 14.44 -1.22 9.78
N LEU A 254 13.57 -1.85 10.58
CA LEU A 254 12.22 -2.24 10.18
C LEU A 254 11.19 -1.40 10.92
N VAL A 255 10.31 -0.73 10.17
CA VAL A 255 9.06 -0.14 10.65
C VAL A 255 7.97 -1.20 10.52
N PHE A 256 7.31 -1.53 11.63
CA PHE A 256 6.29 -2.58 11.69
C PHE A 256 4.94 -2.12 11.17
N GLN A 257 4.15 -3.05 10.67
CA GLN A 257 2.76 -2.83 10.26
C GLN A 257 1.86 -2.26 11.38
N HIS A 258 2.14 -2.58 12.63
CA HIS A 258 1.43 -2.06 13.81
C HIS A 258 2.36 -1.12 14.58
N PRO A 259 2.22 0.21 14.42
CA PRO A 259 3.12 1.20 15.01
C PRO A 259 3.13 1.15 16.55
N GLU A 260 2.02 0.71 17.17
CA GLU A 260 1.93 0.58 18.64
C GLU A 260 2.98 -0.39 19.22
N HIS A 261 3.52 -1.31 18.43
CA HIS A 261 4.59 -2.20 18.86
C HIS A 261 5.98 -1.52 18.88
N MET A 262 6.07 -0.31 18.36
CA MET A 262 7.32 0.46 18.28
C MET A 262 7.30 1.70 19.18
N LEU A 263 6.13 2.19 19.55
CA LEU A 263 5.95 3.42 20.32
C LEU A 263 5.95 3.11 21.82
N PHE A 264 6.90 3.66 22.56
CA PHE A 264 7.07 3.38 23.99
C PHE A 264 7.60 4.56 24.82
N GLU A 265 8.03 5.65 24.17
CA GLU A 265 8.49 6.84 24.85
C GLU A 265 7.32 7.65 25.45
N GLU A 266 7.63 8.58 26.36
CA GLU A 266 6.63 9.38 27.07
C GLU A 266 6.03 10.50 26.22
N THR A 267 6.78 10.98 25.21
CA THR A 267 6.34 12.08 24.34
C THR A 267 6.69 11.80 22.88
N VAL A 268 5.95 12.43 21.97
CA VAL A 268 6.20 12.39 20.52
C VAL A 268 7.63 12.85 20.19
N GLU A 269 8.13 13.90 20.83
CA GLU A 269 9.50 14.39 20.63
C GLU A 269 10.55 13.35 21.04
N LYS A 270 10.36 12.71 22.20
CA LYS A 270 11.28 11.66 22.66
C LYS A 270 11.25 10.45 21.73
N GLU A 271 10.08 10.06 21.24
CA GLU A 271 9.94 8.96 20.29
C GLU A 271 10.61 9.29 18.96
N LEU A 272 10.36 10.49 18.40
CA LEU A 272 11.00 10.97 17.18
C LEU A 272 12.53 10.87 17.24
N THR A 273 13.11 11.22 18.38
CA THR A 273 14.57 11.27 18.55
C THR A 273 15.19 9.97 19.05
N PHE A 274 14.38 8.96 19.36
CA PHE A 274 14.86 7.72 19.98
C PHE A 274 15.94 7.02 19.16
N CYS A 275 15.72 6.78 17.88
CA CYS A 275 16.69 6.10 17.02
C CYS A 275 18.01 6.86 16.91
N ALA A 276 17.95 8.18 16.74
CA ALA A 276 19.13 9.04 16.69
C ALA A 276 19.93 8.97 18.00
N ARG A 277 19.26 9.11 19.16
CA ARG A 277 19.91 9.00 20.48
C ARG A 277 20.60 7.66 20.68
N MET A 278 19.94 6.56 20.32
CA MET A 278 20.51 5.20 20.48
C MET A 278 21.70 4.93 19.56
N GLN A 279 21.76 5.61 18.42
CA GLN A 279 22.85 5.48 17.46
C GLN A 279 23.94 6.54 17.60
N GLY A 280 23.75 7.53 18.50
CA GLY A 280 24.70 8.64 18.70
C GLY A 280 24.75 9.60 17.52
N VAL A 281 23.62 9.76 16.82
CA VAL A 281 23.44 10.76 15.75
C VAL A 281 23.07 12.09 16.38
N ASP A 282 23.81 13.15 16.06
CA ASP A 282 23.53 14.48 16.53
C ASP A 282 22.31 15.09 15.82
N PHE A 283 21.47 15.78 16.59
CA PHE A 283 20.32 16.52 16.09
C PHE A 283 20.13 17.79 16.93
N THR A 284 19.49 18.80 16.35
CA THR A 284 19.18 20.06 17.02
C THR A 284 17.70 20.18 17.31
N GLU A 285 17.30 21.04 18.26
CA GLU A 285 15.89 21.36 18.49
C GLU A 285 15.21 21.97 17.25
N GLU A 286 15.98 22.69 16.43
CA GLU A 286 15.50 23.24 15.15
C GLU A 286 15.12 22.12 14.18
N ASN A 287 15.96 21.08 14.05
CA ASN A 287 15.64 19.91 13.20
C ASN A 287 14.38 19.21 13.67
N ILE A 288 14.21 19.03 14.99
CA ILE A 288 13.02 18.39 15.56
C ILE A 288 11.77 19.21 15.24
N THR A 289 11.84 20.53 15.50
CA THR A 289 10.73 21.45 15.28
C THR A 289 10.35 21.50 13.80
N GLU A 290 11.32 21.54 12.89
CA GLU A 290 11.11 21.52 11.45
C GLU A 290 10.38 20.24 11.01
N ILE A 291 10.84 19.06 11.48
CA ILE A 291 10.21 17.78 11.17
C ILE A 291 8.78 17.73 11.70
N LEU A 292 8.57 18.06 12.98
CA LEU A 292 7.23 18.04 13.58
C LEU A 292 6.27 18.99 12.88
N THR A 293 6.72 20.19 12.51
CA THR A 293 5.92 21.18 11.79
C THR A 293 5.58 20.69 10.38
N ARG A 294 6.56 20.18 9.66
CA ARG A 294 6.41 19.68 8.28
C ARG A 294 5.40 18.53 8.18
N TYR A 295 5.35 17.66 9.18
CA TYR A 295 4.48 16.49 9.21
C TYR A 295 3.28 16.65 10.14
N HIS A 296 2.92 17.89 10.49
CA HIS A 296 1.72 18.24 11.26
C HIS A 296 1.64 17.61 12.65
N LEU A 297 2.78 17.32 13.27
CA LEU A 297 2.88 16.75 14.62
C LEU A 297 3.32 17.78 15.69
N GLU A 298 3.48 19.07 15.35
CA GLU A 298 3.98 20.09 16.25
C GLU A 298 3.11 20.26 17.50
N LYS A 299 1.78 20.25 17.33
CA LYS A 299 0.81 20.36 18.43
C LYS A 299 0.81 19.15 19.36
N GLU A 300 1.28 18.02 18.86
CA GLU A 300 1.33 16.73 19.54
C GLU A 300 2.68 16.48 20.23
N LYS A 301 3.64 17.41 20.13
CA LYS A 301 5.03 17.28 20.57
C LYS A 301 5.17 16.67 21.97
N GLU A 302 4.40 17.17 22.93
CA GLU A 302 4.42 16.74 24.34
C GLU A 302 3.43 15.64 24.66
N ASN A 303 2.61 15.20 23.68
CA ASN A 303 1.60 14.18 23.90
C ASN A 303 2.20 12.78 23.93
N PHE A 304 1.50 11.87 24.60
CA PHE A 304 1.87 10.46 24.62
C PHE A 304 1.64 9.85 23.23
N PRO A 305 2.64 9.18 22.61
CA PRO A 305 2.55 8.70 21.22
C PRO A 305 1.36 7.80 20.92
N LEU A 306 0.93 6.98 21.90
CA LEU A 306 -0.22 6.09 21.70
C LEU A 306 -1.58 6.82 21.66
N ASN A 307 -1.65 8.11 21.99
CA ASN A 307 -2.87 8.92 21.85
C ASN A 307 -3.06 9.50 20.45
N LEU A 308 -2.04 9.41 19.59
CA LEU A 308 -2.12 9.84 18.19
C LEU A 308 -3.12 8.99 17.39
N SER A 309 -3.62 9.54 16.27
CA SER A 309 -4.35 8.73 15.28
C SER A 309 -3.45 7.62 14.69
N MET A 310 -4.03 6.59 14.08
CA MET A 310 -3.26 5.49 13.51
C MET A 310 -2.27 5.99 12.45
N GLY A 311 -2.70 6.85 11.53
CA GLY A 311 -1.83 7.44 10.52
C GLY A 311 -0.69 8.29 11.12
N GLN A 312 -0.98 9.10 12.15
CA GLN A 312 0.04 9.87 12.87
C GLN A 312 1.04 8.96 13.60
N LYS A 313 0.59 7.85 14.20
CA LYS A 313 1.47 6.84 14.80
C LYS A 313 2.43 6.24 13.77
N HIS A 314 1.89 5.84 12.61
CA HIS A 314 2.72 5.36 11.50
C HIS A 314 3.73 6.41 11.04
N MET A 315 3.27 7.64 10.83
CA MET A 315 4.15 8.74 10.45
C MET A 315 5.27 8.94 11.48
N LEU A 316 4.95 8.99 12.77
CA LEU A 316 5.94 9.14 13.84
C LEU A 316 6.99 8.02 13.85
N THR A 317 6.57 6.76 13.67
CA THR A 317 7.54 5.64 13.61
C THR A 317 8.47 5.74 12.41
N ILE A 318 7.99 6.18 11.25
CA ILE A 318 8.82 6.38 10.06
C ILE A 318 9.76 7.58 10.26
N LEU A 319 9.26 8.67 10.84
CA LEU A 319 10.07 9.86 11.15
C LEU A 319 11.20 9.58 12.15
N SER A 320 10.97 8.70 13.14
CA SER A 320 12.02 8.33 14.09
C SER A 320 13.18 7.58 13.40
N VAL A 321 12.89 6.86 12.33
CA VAL A 321 13.90 6.18 11.50
C VAL A 321 14.61 7.16 10.55
N LEU A 322 13.95 8.23 10.13
CA LEU A 322 14.53 9.26 9.28
C LEU A 322 15.78 9.91 9.91
N LEU A 323 15.76 10.10 11.22
CA LEU A 323 16.89 10.65 12.00
C LEU A 323 18.00 9.60 12.27
N SER A 324 17.81 8.35 11.84
CA SER A 324 18.79 7.28 12.06
C SER A 324 19.92 7.29 11.03
N SER A 325 21.04 6.65 11.40
CA SER A 325 22.17 6.42 10.48
C SER A 325 21.95 5.22 9.53
N ALA A 326 20.85 4.48 9.65
CA ALA A 326 20.62 3.25 8.89
C ALA A 326 20.65 3.49 7.38
N ASP A 327 21.29 2.58 6.64
CA ASP A 327 21.38 2.62 5.17
C ASP A 327 20.16 2.00 4.49
N VAL A 328 19.55 1.01 5.16
CA VAL A 328 18.39 0.25 4.64
C VAL A 328 17.21 0.42 5.58
N ILE A 329 16.09 0.87 5.01
CA ILE A 329 14.84 1.09 5.72
C ILE A 329 13.79 0.12 5.17
N LEU A 330 13.25 -0.70 6.05
CA LEU A 330 12.20 -1.67 5.74
C LEU A 330 10.87 -1.10 6.23
N LEU A 331 9.88 -1.00 5.36
CA LEU A 331 8.53 -0.48 5.66
C LEU A 331 7.51 -1.59 5.42
N ASP A 332 6.87 -2.07 6.48
CA ASP A 332 5.83 -3.12 6.39
C ASP A 332 4.45 -2.46 6.47
N GLU A 333 3.74 -2.37 5.34
CA GLU A 333 2.42 -1.74 5.15
C GLU A 333 2.36 -0.29 5.70
N PRO A 334 3.25 0.62 5.26
CA PRO A 334 3.38 1.95 5.85
C PRO A 334 2.16 2.86 5.64
N THR A 335 1.31 2.56 4.67
CA THR A 335 0.12 3.37 4.32
C THR A 335 -1.12 3.05 5.15
N LEU A 336 -1.06 2.01 6.00
CA LEU A 336 -2.21 1.55 6.78
C LEU A 336 -2.71 2.63 7.75
N GLY A 337 -3.99 2.99 7.66
CA GLY A 337 -4.63 4.01 8.50
C GLY A 337 -4.21 5.45 8.18
N MET A 338 -3.54 5.69 7.05
CA MET A 338 -3.22 7.02 6.55
C MET A 338 -4.34 7.54 5.65
N ASP A 339 -4.58 8.83 5.73
CA ASP A 339 -5.37 9.56 4.75
C ASP A 339 -4.53 9.99 3.54
N GLY A 340 -5.15 10.64 2.56
CA GLY A 340 -4.47 11.07 1.33
C GLY A 340 -3.35 12.09 1.58
N PHE A 341 -3.46 12.92 2.62
CA PHE A 341 -2.39 13.88 2.98
C PHE A 341 -1.16 13.15 3.49
N LEU A 342 -1.35 12.25 4.44
CA LEU A 342 -0.25 11.49 5.04
C LEU A 342 0.42 10.57 4.02
N ILE A 343 -0.35 9.98 3.08
CA ILE A 343 0.23 9.19 1.97
C ILE A 343 1.09 10.07 1.07
N GLY A 344 0.61 11.28 0.73
CA GLY A 344 1.40 12.24 -0.06
C GLY A 344 2.69 12.68 0.64
N ASP A 345 2.66 12.87 1.94
CA ASP A 345 3.84 13.20 2.73
C ASP A 345 4.80 12.01 2.88
N LEU A 346 4.28 10.80 3.04
CA LEU A 346 5.08 9.58 3.03
C LEU A 346 5.79 9.40 1.67
N GLU A 347 5.10 9.65 0.56
CA GLU A 347 5.68 9.56 -0.78
C GLU A 347 6.88 10.51 -0.95
N LYS A 348 6.70 11.78 -0.57
CA LYS A 348 7.79 12.77 -0.59
C LYS A 348 8.97 12.33 0.27
N MET A 349 8.68 11.84 1.49
CA MET A 349 9.70 11.36 2.42
C MET A 349 10.50 10.19 1.85
N VAL A 350 9.83 9.19 1.29
CA VAL A 350 10.48 8.02 0.66
C VAL A 350 11.39 8.46 -0.50
N LEU A 351 10.95 9.41 -1.31
CA LEU A 351 11.77 9.96 -2.40
C LEU A 351 12.97 10.77 -1.88
N GLU A 352 12.83 11.51 -0.79
CA GLU A 352 13.94 12.23 -0.15
C GLU A 352 14.96 11.27 0.46
N LEU A 353 14.52 10.21 1.13
CA LEU A 353 15.41 9.16 1.63
C LEU A 353 16.20 8.49 0.49
N LYS A 354 15.55 8.19 -0.63
CA LYS A 354 16.22 7.68 -1.82
C LYS A 354 17.26 8.66 -2.35
N LYS A 355 16.91 9.95 -2.47
CA LYS A 355 17.86 11.01 -2.90
C LYS A 355 19.06 11.13 -1.94
N ALA A 356 18.87 10.85 -0.66
CA ALA A 356 19.93 10.79 0.34
C ALA A 356 20.77 9.49 0.25
N GLY A 357 20.53 8.63 -0.75
CA GLY A 357 21.27 7.38 -0.98
C GLY A 357 20.82 6.20 -0.11
N LYS A 358 19.70 6.32 0.60
CA LYS A 358 19.14 5.20 1.39
C LYS A 358 18.48 4.18 0.47
N THR A 359 18.54 2.90 0.86
CA THR A 359 17.77 1.83 0.23
C THR A 359 16.48 1.65 1.01
N ILE A 360 15.35 1.66 0.32
CA ILE A 360 14.03 1.48 0.93
C ILE A 360 13.45 0.16 0.42
N ILE A 361 13.01 -0.71 1.33
CA ILE A 361 12.28 -1.92 0.98
C ILE A 361 10.88 -1.78 1.58
N MET A 362 9.85 -1.83 0.76
CA MET A 362 8.48 -1.65 1.21
C MET A 362 7.59 -2.84 0.85
N ILE A 363 6.74 -3.22 1.79
CA ILE A 363 5.58 -4.07 1.57
C ILE A 363 4.37 -3.15 1.55
N SER A 364 3.54 -3.19 0.52
CA SER A 364 2.26 -2.49 0.49
C SER A 364 1.26 -3.18 -0.43
N HIS A 365 0.00 -3.08 -0.09
CA HIS A 365 -1.14 -3.52 -0.92
C HIS A 365 -1.69 -2.39 -1.79
N GLU A 366 -1.21 -1.15 -1.60
CA GLU A 366 -1.58 0.00 -2.42
C GLU A 366 -0.74 0.03 -3.70
N ILE A 367 -1.17 -0.75 -4.71
CA ILE A 367 -0.41 -0.98 -5.93
C ILE A 367 -0.09 0.31 -6.71
N PRO A 368 -1.01 1.29 -6.87
CA PRO A 368 -0.67 2.57 -7.50
C PRO A 368 0.47 3.32 -6.79
N PHE A 369 0.45 3.37 -5.44
CA PHE A 369 1.50 3.97 -4.63
C PHE A 369 2.86 3.29 -4.85
N VAL A 370 2.87 1.94 -4.83
CA VAL A 370 4.10 1.16 -5.07
C VAL A 370 4.68 1.43 -6.45
N PHE A 371 3.84 1.42 -7.50
CA PHE A 371 4.31 1.58 -8.88
C PHE A 371 4.82 3.00 -9.19
N ARG A 372 4.32 4.03 -8.49
CA ARG A 372 4.90 5.38 -8.59
C ARG A 372 6.32 5.43 -8.03
N LEU A 373 6.59 4.74 -6.92
CA LEU A 373 7.83 4.87 -6.16
C LEU A 373 8.90 3.83 -6.50
N ALA A 374 8.50 2.57 -6.72
CA ALA A 374 9.45 1.46 -6.82
C ALA A 374 10.31 1.53 -8.08
N ASP A 375 11.60 1.27 -7.91
CA ASP A 375 12.55 1.05 -8.99
C ASP A 375 12.67 -0.44 -9.32
N TYR A 376 12.49 -1.28 -8.30
CA TYR A 376 12.74 -2.72 -8.35
C TYR A 376 11.67 -3.47 -7.57
N THR A 377 11.36 -4.67 -7.98
CA THR A 377 10.27 -5.45 -7.40
C THR A 377 10.70 -6.88 -7.16
N VAL A 378 10.36 -7.42 -6.00
CA VAL A 378 10.47 -8.85 -5.67
C VAL A 378 9.05 -9.36 -5.38
N ILE A 379 8.64 -10.42 -6.06
CA ILE A 379 7.30 -10.99 -5.88
C ILE A 379 7.39 -12.36 -5.23
N LEU A 380 6.65 -12.52 -4.14
CA LEU A 380 6.52 -13.77 -3.42
C LEU A 380 5.12 -14.37 -3.61
N ASN A 381 5.07 -15.68 -3.83
CA ASN A 381 3.84 -16.45 -3.87
C ASN A 381 4.02 -17.79 -3.14
N HIS A 382 3.16 -18.10 -2.16
CA HIS A 382 3.22 -19.33 -1.36
C HIS A 382 4.61 -19.68 -0.81
N GLY A 383 5.36 -18.66 -0.38
CA GLY A 383 6.70 -18.79 0.19
C GLY A 383 7.82 -18.93 -0.82
N GLU A 384 7.56 -18.79 -2.11
CA GLU A 384 8.53 -18.87 -3.20
C GLU A 384 8.67 -17.51 -3.90
N LYS A 385 9.86 -17.18 -4.40
CA LYS A 385 10.05 -16.02 -5.26
C LYS A 385 9.63 -16.37 -6.70
N VAL A 386 8.66 -15.63 -7.24
CA VAL A 386 8.16 -15.84 -8.61
C VAL A 386 8.65 -14.79 -9.61
N PHE A 387 9.13 -13.65 -9.11
CA PHE A 387 9.72 -12.60 -9.93
C PHE A 387 10.72 -11.77 -9.14
N GLU A 388 11.70 -11.22 -9.84
CA GLU A 388 12.64 -10.22 -9.38
C GLU A 388 13.14 -9.42 -10.58
N GLY A 389 13.01 -8.09 -10.55
CA GLY A 389 13.38 -7.21 -11.65
C GLY A 389 12.83 -5.80 -11.50
N THR A 390 13.01 -4.97 -12.52
CA THR A 390 12.47 -3.61 -12.56
C THR A 390 10.95 -3.64 -12.76
N LYS A 391 10.28 -2.51 -12.51
CA LYS A 391 8.83 -2.41 -12.79
C LYS A 391 8.52 -2.46 -14.28
N GLU A 392 9.44 -2.00 -15.13
CA GLU A 392 9.36 -2.07 -16.59
C GLU A 392 9.40 -3.53 -17.06
N GLU A 393 10.32 -4.34 -16.52
CA GLU A 393 10.38 -5.78 -16.80
C GLU A 393 9.12 -6.51 -16.29
N LEU A 394 8.61 -6.10 -15.13
CA LEU A 394 7.43 -6.69 -14.53
C LEU A 394 6.17 -6.47 -15.38
N VAL A 395 6.02 -5.29 -15.98
CA VAL A 395 4.85 -4.95 -16.81
C VAL A 395 4.75 -5.87 -18.05
N GLU A 396 5.86 -6.43 -18.55
CA GLU A 396 5.87 -7.40 -19.63
C GLU A 396 5.47 -8.83 -19.19
N ARG A 397 5.33 -9.04 -17.88
CA ARG A 397 5.07 -10.36 -17.28
C ARG A 397 3.67 -10.44 -16.68
N GLU A 398 2.62 -10.28 -17.51
CA GLU A 398 1.21 -10.39 -17.11
C GLU A 398 0.91 -11.75 -16.43
N ASP A 399 1.57 -12.82 -16.88
CA ASP A 399 1.45 -14.15 -16.29
C ASP A 399 1.77 -14.19 -14.79
N ILE A 400 2.57 -13.27 -14.29
CA ILE A 400 2.91 -13.16 -12.87
C ILE A 400 1.78 -12.49 -12.09
N PHE A 401 1.20 -11.41 -12.64
CA PHE A 401 0.09 -10.71 -12.02
C PHE A 401 -1.13 -11.62 -11.87
N ASP A 402 -1.43 -12.41 -12.89
CA ASP A 402 -2.50 -13.42 -12.84
C ASP A 402 -2.25 -14.45 -11.72
N LYS A 403 -1.00 -14.94 -11.59
CA LYS A 403 -0.64 -15.92 -10.56
C LYS A 403 -0.77 -15.38 -9.13
N ILE A 404 -0.53 -14.10 -8.92
CA ILE A 404 -0.62 -13.46 -7.60
C ILE A 404 -1.97 -12.76 -7.39
N ASN A 405 -2.86 -12.79 -8.39
CA ASN A 405 -4.17 -12.14 -8.38
C ASN A 405 -4.11 -10.68 -7.92
N ILE A 406 -3.21 -9.92 -8.51
CA ILE A 406 -3.04 -8.48 -8.34
C ILE A 406 -3.22 -7.85 -9.71
N GLU A 407 -3.91 -6.72 -9.79
CA GLU A 407 -4.07 -5.97 -11.03
C GLU A 407 -3.01 -4.86 -11.16
N PHE A 408 -2.60 -4.59 -12.39
CA PHE A 408 -1.80 -3.40 -12.67
C PHE A 408 -2.56 -2.12 -12.33
N PRO A 409 -1.85 -1.04 -11.93
CA PRO A 409 -2.48 0.27 -11.78
C PRO A 409 -3.27 0.67 -13.03
N PRO A 410 -4.40 1.38 -12.88
CA PRO A 410 -5.20 1.87 -14.00
C PRO A 410 -4.40 2.61 -15.06
N VAL A 411 -3.44 3.46 -14.68
CA VAL A 411 -2.58 4.18 -15.61
C VAL A 411 -1.73 3.25 -16.46
N VAL A 412 -1.20 2.16 -15.90
CA VAL A 412 -0.41 1.14 -16.62
C VAL A 412 -1.29 0.36 -17.59
N ARG A 413 -2.48 -0.06 -17.13
CA ARG A 413 -3.46 -0.77 -17.96
C ARG A 413 -3.92 0.08 -19.14
N LEU A 414 -4.29 1.34 -18.88
CA LEU A 414 -4.69 2.28 -19.94
C LEU A 414 -3.56 2.55 -20.93
N SER A 415 -2.31 2.69 -20.47
CA SER A 415 -1.15 2.85 -21.34
C SER A 415 -1.00 1.70 -22.33
N LYS A 416 -1.18 0.46 -21.87
CA LYS A 416 -1.16 -0.74 -22.70
C LYS A 416 -2.34 -0.79 -23.69
N GLU A 417 -3.54 -0.61 -23.20
CA GLU A 417 -4.78 -0.74 -23.96
C GLU A 417 -4.94 0.34 -25.03
N LEU A 418 -4.46 1.55 -24.75
CA LEU A 418 -4.43 2.65 -25.72
C LEU A 418 -3.24 2.59 -26.67
N GLY A 419 -2.34 1.64 -26.49
CA GLY A 419 -1.18 1.45 -27.37
C GLY A 419 -0.18 2.58 -27.32
N LEU A 420 0.05 3.19 -26.14
CA LEU A 420 1.05 4.23 -25.99
C LEU A 420 2.45 3.69 -26.33
N ASP A 421 3.30 4.55 -26.89
CA ASP A 421 4.68 4.22 -27.26
C ASP A 421 5.55 3.80 -26.05
N GLU A 422 5.17 4.22 -24.85
CA GLU A 422 5.81 3.91 -23.60
C GLU A 422 4.76 3.66 -22.51
N ILE A 423 4.98 2.65 -21.66
CA ILE A 423 4.16 2.44 -20.47
C ILE A 423 4.58 3.47 -19.43
N VAL A 424 3.62 4.20 -18.91
CA VAL A 424 3.82 5.18 -17.85
C VAL A 424 3.26 4.67 -16.53
N PHE A 425 3.82 5.12 -15.43
CA PHE A 425 3.50 4.66 -14.08
C PHE A 425 2.89 5.77 -13.22
N ASP A 426 2.84 6.97 -13.76
CA ASP A 426 2.34 8.17 -13.11
C ASP A 426 1.22 8.81 -13.94
N VAL A 427 0.26 9.46 -13.25
CA VAL A 427 -0.91 10.08 -13.91
C VAL A 427 -0.48 11.28 -14.75
N ASP A 428 0.44 12.11 -14.28
CA ASP A 428 0.87 13.31 -14.99
C ASP A 428 1.58 12.96 -16.31
N ASP A 429 2.44 11.95 -16.28
CA ASP A 429 3.10 11.40 -17.46
C ASP A 429 2.09 10.81 -18.44
N PHE A 430 1.07 10.09 -17.93
CA PHE A 430 -0.02 9.56 -18.75
C PHE A 430 -0.78 10.67 -19.46
N ILE A 431 -1.14 11.73 -18.75
CA ILE A 431 -1.86 12.87 -19.31
C ILE A 431 -1.02 13.60 -20.35
N ALA A 432 0.29 13.78 -20.11
CA ALA A 432 1.19 14.36 -21.10
C ALA A 432 1.14 13.55 -22.41
N LYS A 433 1.28 12.22 -22.34
CA LYS A 433 1.25 11.34 -23.52
C LYS A 433 -0.09 11.35 -24.26
N VAL A 434 -1.21 11.37 -23.54
CA VAL A 434 -2.56 11.38 -24.15
C VAL A 434 -2.92 12.74 -24.75
N THR A 435 -2.40 13.85 -24.22
CA THR A 435 -2.71 15.21 -24.70
C THR A 435 -1.74 15.75 -25.77
N GLU A 436 -0.52 15.19 -25.88
CA GLU A 436 0.45 15.53 -26.93
C GLU A 436 0.23 14.78 -28.26
N SER A 437 -0.73 13.86 -28.26
CA SER A 437 -1.11 13.06 -29.44
C SER A 437 -2.26 13.73 -30.19
#